data_38adb63fb3ac4e451d53b2682fc28634
#
_entry.id   38adb63fb3ac4e451d53b2682fc28634
#
_cell.length_a   1.000
_cell.length_b   1.000
_cell.length_c   1.000
_cell.angle_alpha   90.00
_cell.angle_beta   90.00
_cell.angle_gamma   90.00
#
_symmetry.space_group_name_H-M   'P 1'
#
loop_
_entity.id
_entity.type
_entity.pdbx_description
1 polymer ?
#
loop_
_entity_poly.entity_id
_entity_poly.type
_entity_poly.pdbx_seq_one_letter_code
_entity_poly.pdbx_strand_id
1 'polypeptide(L)'
;MHIEQLTSQVSVSGQISVEDVKDFVDQGVELLVCNRPDGEDEGQTEYKLIEAEAKRLGLPFTLLAFSSYQITPENRDEFVDLIQTRERIHCYCRSGARSKRLWREANFLVGGEAEYDAKCENA
;
A
#
# COMPACT_ATOMS: atom_id res chain seq x y z
N MET A 1 -14.91 0.79 -4.81
CA MET A 1 -13.47 1.04 -4.60
C MET A 1 -12.68 0.56 -5.81
N HIS A 2 -11.77 1.40 -6.28
CA HIS A 2 -10.95 1.02 -7.42
C HIS A 2 -9.58 0.52 -6.95
N ILE A 3 -9.27 -0.71 -7.31
CA ILE A 3 -7.98 -1.33 -6.97
C ILE A 3 -7.16 -1.42 -8.24
N GLU A 4 -5.93 -0.93 -8.17
CA GLU A 4 -4.99 -1.07 -9.28
C GLU A 4 -3.96 -2.14 -8.93
N GLN A 5 -3.88 -3.18 -9.73
CA GLN A 5 -2.88 -4.23 -9.56
C GLN A 5 -1.60 -3.78 -10.28
N LEU A 6 -0.54 -3.52 -9.52
CA LEU A 6 0.72 -3.04 -10.11
C LEU A 6 1.58 -4.19 -10.60
N THR A 7 1.68 -5.23 -9.77
CA THR A 7 2.38 -6.46 -10.12
C THR A 7 1.58 -7.61 -9.54
N SER A 8 2.04 -8.84 -9.70
CA SER A 8 1.41 -9.97 -9.02
C SER A 8 1.52 -9.86 -7.50
N GLN A 9 2.47 -9.06 -7.03
CA GLN A 9 2.75 -8.90 -5.59
C GLN A 9 1.99 -7.73 -4.97
N VAL A 10 1.90 -6.59 -5.65
CA VAL A 10 1.46 -5.33 -5.04
C VAL A 10 0.26 -4.74 -5.74
N SER A 11 -0.76 -4.40 -4.97
CA SER A 11 -1.90 -3.63 -5.44
C SER A 11 -2.06 -2.36 -4.60
N VAL A 12 -2.70 -1.35 -5.16
CA VAL A 12 -2.94 -0.08 -4.48
C VAL A 12 -4.39 0.36 -4.68
N SER A 13 -4.89 1.16 -3.75
CA SER A 13 -6.22 1.75 -3.87
C SER A 13 -6.27 3.08 -3.12
N GLY A 14 -7.38 3.79 -3.29
CA GLY A 14 -7.72 4.89 -2.41
C GLY A 14 -8.18 4.39 -1.05
N GLN A 15 -8.73 5.30 -0.26
CA GLN A 15 -9.17 4.98 1.10
C GLN A 15 -10.13 3.79 1.11
N ILE A 16 -9.87 2.86 2.03
CA ILE A 16 -10.71 1.69 2.22
C ILE A 16 -11.57 1.86 3.47
N SER A 17 -12.61 1.05 3.59
CA SER A 17 -13.46 0.99 4.78
C SER A 17 -13.12 -0.25 5.60
N VAL A 18 -13.66 -0.28 6.82
CA VAL A 18 -13.49 -1.45 7.68
C VAL A 18 -14.05 -2.70 6.99
N GLU A 19 -15.18 -2.56 6.29
CA GLU A 19 -15.81 -3.67 5.59
C GLU A 19 -14.95 -4.22 4.45
N ASP A 20 -14.13 -3.38 3.86
CA ASP A 20 -13.27 -3.81 2.74
C ASP A 20 -12.17 -4.78 3.17
N VAL A 21 -11.78 -4.76 4.45
CA VAL A 21 -10.67 -5.58 4.95
C VAL A 21 -10.92 -7.06 4.68
N LYS A 22 -12.15 -7.50 4.89
CA LYS A 22 -12.49 -8.91 4.66
C LYS A 22 -12.25 -9.31 3.20
N ASP A 23 -12.57 -8.42 2.28
CA ASP A 23 -12.38 -8.73 0.85
C ASP A 23 -10.90 -8.95 0.53
N PHE A 24 -10.01 -8.16 1.14
CA PHE A 24 -8.57 -8.36 0.95
C PHE A 24 -8.11 -9.70 1.52
N VAL A 25 -8.62 -10.07 2.69
CA VAL A 25 -8.31 -11.37 3.27
C VAL A 25 -8.76 -12.49 2.33
N ASP A 26 -9.99 -12.39 1.82
CA ASP A 26 -10.55 -13.41 0.93
C ASP A 26 -9.76 -13.51 -0.37
N GLN A 27 -9.12 -12.43 -0.81
CA GLN A 27 -8.32 -12.41 -2.02
C GLN A 27 -6.87 -12.85 -1.81
N GLY A 28 -6.51 -13.20 -0.58
CA GLY A 28 -5.17 -13.71 -0.29
C GLY A 28 -4.12 -12.65 -0.01
N VAL A 29 -4.53 -11.43 0.31
CA VAL A 29 -3.58 -10.40 0.72
C VAL A 29 -2.93 -10.82 2.03
N GLU A 30 -1.61 -10.68 2.12
CA GLU A 30 -0.83 -11.10 3.29
C GLU A 30 -0.41 -9.94 4.17
N LEU A 31 -0.44 -8.73 3.64
CA LEU A 31 -0.07 -7.53 4.38
C LEU A 31 -0.87 -6.34 3.84
N LEU A 32 -1.47 -5.60 4.76
CA LEU A 32 -2.18 -4.36 4.44
C LEU A 32 -1.35 -3.18 4.93
N VAL A 33 -1.06 -2.23 4.04
CA VAL A 33 -0.23 -1.07 4.35
C VAL A 33 -1.06 0.20 4.20
N CYS A 34 -1.04 1.04 5.24
CA CYS A 34 -1.68 2.35 5.20
C CYS A 34 -0.62 3.41 4.95
N ASN A 35 -0.71 4.09 3.82
CA ASN A 35 0.20 5.19 3.49
C ASN A 35 -0.41 6.55 3.77
N ARG A 36 -1.62 6.59 4.32
CA ARG A 36 -2.36 7.83 4.53
C ARG A 36 -2.36 8.25 6.00
N PRO A 37 -1.87 9.46 6.33
CA PRO A 37 -2.04 9.96 7.71
C PRO A 37 -3.51 10.18 8.02
N ASP A 38 -3.87 10.05 9.30
CA ASP A 38 -5.21 10.38 9.75
C ASP A 38 -5.48 11.87 9.62
N GLY A 39 -6.74 12.24 9.54
CA GLY A 39 -7.13 13.64 9.63
C GLY A 39 -6.95 14.46 8.38
N GLU A 40 -6.75 13.84 7.22
CA GLU A 40 -6.62 14.58 5.97
C GLU A 40 -7.97 15.10 5.46
N ASP A 41 -9.03 14.37 5.74
CA ASP A 41 -10.39 14.77 5.36
C ASP A 41 -11.30 14.59 6.55
N GLU A 42 -12.33 15.43 6.60
CA GLU A 42 -13.40 15.25 7.59
C GLU A 42 -14.13 13.95 7.26
N GLY A 43 -14.36 13.14 8.27
CA GLY A 43 -15.04 11.87 8.08
C GLY A 43 -14.15 10.73 7.58
N GLN A 44 -12.85 10.98 7.44
CA GLN A 44 -11.92 9.93 7.06
C GLN A 44 -11.88 8.84 8.11
N THR A 45 -11.93 7.58 7.68
CA THR A 45 -11.78 6.43 8.57
C THR A 45 -10.36 6.43 9.14
N GLU A 46 -10.24 6.44 10.46
CA GLU A 46 -8.94 6.40 11.11
C GLU A 46 -8.27 5.05 10.89
N TYR A 47 -6.94 5.07 10.73
CA TYR A 47 -6.22 3.84 10.44
C TYR A 47 -6.37 2.79 11.54
N LYS A 48 -6.56 3.23 12.79
CA LYS A 48 -6.70 2.29 13.92
C LYS A 48 -7.93 1.40 13.80
N LEU A 49 -8.98 1.88 13.18
CA LEU A 49 -10.18 1.08 12.95
C LEU A 49 -9.91 0.01 11.89
N ILE A 50 -9.17 0.37 10.86
CA ILE A 50 -8.77 -0.58 9.81
C ILE A 50 -7.81 -1.61 10.41
N GLU A 51 -6.84 -1.15 11.19
CA GLU A 51 -5.87 -2.04 11.84
C GLU A 51 -6.55 -3.03 12.77
N ALA A 52 -7.52 -2.57 13.56
CA ALA A 52 -8.25 -3.44 14.48
C ALA A 52 -9.00 -4.55 13.73
N GLU A 53 -9.64 -4.20 12.63
CA GLU A 53 -10.36 -5.20 11.83
C GLU A 53 -9.39 -6.16 11.14
N ALA A 54 -8.28 -5.66 10.63
CA ALA A 54 -7.26 -6.51 10.03
C ALA A 54 -6.75 -7.51 11.06
N LYS A 55 -6.46 -7.04 12.28
CA LYS A 55 -6.00 -7.90 13.35
C LYS A 55 -7.04 -8.95 13.72
N ARG A 56 -8.31 -8.56 13.78
CA ARG A 56 -9.41 -9.48 14.08
C ARG A 56 -9.48 -10.60 13.04
N LEU A 57 -9.20 -10.29 11.79
CA LEU A 57 -9.27 -11.25 10.69
C LEU A 57 -7.93 -11.93 10.40
N GLY A 58 -6.90 -11.65 11.19
CA GLY A 58 -5.59 -12.29 11.02
C GLY A 58 -4.75 -11.71 9.90
N LEU A 59 -5.07 -10.51 9.43
CA LEU A 59 -4.30 -9.85 8.36
C LEU A 59 -3.30 -8.89 8.98
N PRO A 60 -1.99 -9.12 8.77
CA PRO A 60 -0.97 -8.17 9.23
C PRO A 60 -1.18 -6.78 8.64
N PHE A 61 -0.92 -5.77 9.46
CA PHE A 61 -1.13 -4.36 9.10
C PHE A 61 0.11 -3.56 9.46
N THR A 62 0.51 -2.65 8.59
CA THR A 62 1.62 -1.73 8.83
C THR A 62 1.20 -0.31 8.49
N LEU A 63 1.48 0.61 9.41
CA LEU A 63 1.30 2.04 9.13
C LEU A 63 2.62 2.59 8.59
N LEU A 64 2.58 3.12 7.38
CA LEU A 64 3.74 3.69 6.71
C LEU A 64 3.30 4.97 6.03
N ALA A 65 2.82 5.91 6.84
CA ALA A 65 2.12 7.10 6.37
C ALA A 65 3.09 8.26 6.06
N PHE A 66 2.75 9.01 5.02
CA PHE A 66 3.46 10.24 4.68
C PHE A 66 2.49 11.17 3.96
N SER A 67 2.77 12.48 4.07
CA SER A 67 1.91 13.51 3.48
C SER A 67 2.37 13.82 2.06
N SER A 68 1.42 14.07 1.19
CA SER A 68 1.68 14.41 -0.22
C SER A 68 2.61 13.37 -0.85
N TYR A 69 3.69 13.80 -1.46
CA TYR A 69 4.68 12.89 -2.04
C TYR A 69 6.01 12.98 -1.31
N GLN A 70 5.96 13.31 -0.01
CA GLN A 70 7.16 13.48 0.81
C GLN A 70 7.61 12.15 1.37
N ILE A 71 8.10 11.29 0.51
CA ILE A 71 8.59 9.97 0.88
C ILE A 71 10.00 10.13 1.46
N THR A 72 10.16 9.72 2.72
CA THR A 72 11.47 9.78 3.36
C THR A 72 12.28 8.54 3.00
N PRO A 73 13.63 8.61 3.11
CA PRO A 73 14.44 7.41 2.92
C PRO A 73 14.02 6.27 3.84
N GLU A 74 13.60 6.59 5.07
CA GLU A 74 13.15 5.58 6.03
C GLU A 74 11.88 4.88 5.54
N ASN A 75 10.92 5.64 5.02
CA ASN A 75 9.69 5.08 4.46
C ASN A 75 10.00 4.15 3.30
N ARG A 76 10.87 4.60 2.42
CA ARG A 76 11.26 3.82 1.25
C ARG A 76 11.96 2.53 1.65
N ASP A 77 12.92 2.63 2.58
CA ASP A 77 13.70 1.48 3.01
C ASP A 77 12.83 0.45 3.74
N GLU A 78 11.89 0.92 4.54
CA GLU A 78 10.96 0.01 5.20
C GLU A 78 10.09 -0.71 4.17
N PHE A 79 9.63 -0.01 3.15
CA PHE A 79 8.82 -0.65 2.12
C PHE A 79 9.63 -1.64 1.28
N VAL A 80 10.91 -1.34 1.05
CA VAL A 80 11.82 -2.30 0.38
C VAL A 80 11.83 -3.62 1.17
N ASP A 81 11.97 -3.55 2.49
CA ASP A 81 11.95 -4.76 3.31
C ASP A 81 10.64 -5.52 3.15
N LEU A 82 9.52 -4.81 3.12
CA LEU A 82 8.22 -5.43 3.00
C LEU A 82 8.06 -6.17 1.68
N ILE A 83 8.46 -5.55 0.57
CA ILE A 83 8.31 -6.20 -0.74
C ILE A 83 9.30 -7.35 -0.94
N GLN A 84 10.33 -7.43 -0.13
CA GLN A 84 11.28 -8.54 -0.17
C GLN A 84 10.85 -9.72 0.69
N THR A 85 9.89 -9.51 1.60
CA THR A 85 9.51 -10.53 2.58
C THR A 85 8.05 -10.97 2.49
N ARG A 86 7.23 -10.34 1.64
CA ARG A 86 5.81 -10.67 1.50
C ARG A 86 5.49 -10.93 0.03
N GLU A 87 4.54 -11.81 -0.22
CA GLU A 87 4.14 -12.15 -1.59
C GLU A 87 2.93 -11.37 -2.08
N ARG A 88 2.03 -10.96 -1.18
CA ARG A 88 0.81 -10.27 -1.56
C ARG A 88 0.56 -9.08 -0.63
N ILE A 89 0.79 -7.88 -1.13
CA ILE A 89 0.68 -6.64 -0.36
C ILE A 89 -0.37 -5.75 -1.00
N HIS A 90 -1.27 -5.19 -0.18
CA HIS A 90 -2.17 -4.13 -0.62
C HIS A 90 -1.85 -2.86 0.15
N CYS A 91 -1.68 -1.75 -0.58
CA CYS A 91 -1.41 -0.44 0.02
C CYS A 91 -2.55 0.51 -0.31
N TYR A 92 -2.92 1.36 0.66
CA TYR A 92 -3.90 2.37 0.38
C TYR A 92 -3.46 3.74 0.88
N CYS A 93 -3.94 4.78 0.21
CA CYS A 93 -3.80 6.15 0.65
C CYS A 93 -5.12 6.86 0.29
N ARG A 94 -5.11 8.15 0.01
CA ARG A 94 -6.35 8.85 -0.33
C ARG A 94 -6.90 8.44 -1.68
N SER A 95 -6.03 8.34 -2.69
CA SER A 95 -6.43 8.03 -4.07
C SER A 95 -5.68 6.84 -4.66
N GLY A 96 -4.65 6.35 -3.99
CA GLY A 96 -3.75 5.33 -4.52
C GLY A 96 -2.45 5.89 -5.08
N ALA A 97 -2.40 7.18 -5.34
CA ALA A 97 -1.24 7.80 -6.00
C ALA A 97 0.01 7.77 -5.15
N ARG A 98 -0.11 8.06 -3.85
CA ARG A 98 1.05 8.04 -2.96
C ARG A 98 1.59 6.63 -2.78
N SER A 99 0.68 5.68 -2.64
CA SER A 99 1.07 4.26 -2.51
C SER A 99 1.79 3.78 -3.75
N LYS A 100 1.29 4.16 -4.92
CA LYS A 100 1.92 3.79 -6.19
C LYS A 100 3.31 4.41 -6.32
N ARG A 101 3.46 5.67 -5.88
CA ARG A 101 4.74 6.36 -5.92
C ARG A 101 5.76 5.68 -5.01
N LEU A 102 5.35 5.31 -3.80
CA LEU A 102 6.22 4.61 -2.86
C LEU A 102 6.67 3.27 -3.45
N TRP A 103 5.72 2.50 -4.00
CA TRP A 103 6.06 1.23 -4.63
C TRP A 103 7.06 1.42 -5.77
N ARG A 104 6.84 2.43 -6.60
CA ARG A 104 7.73 2.67 -7.74
C ARG A 104 9.16 2.94 -7.28
N GLU A 105 9.32 3.77 -6.25
CA GLU A 105 10.66 4.08 -5.74
C GLU A 105 11.33 2.87 -5.11
N ALA A 106 10.58 2.11 -4.32
CA ALA A 106 11.13 0.91 -3.68
C ALA A 106 11.47 -0.16 -4.72
N ASN A 107 10.60 -0.35 -5.70
CA ASN A 107 10.80 -1.35 -6.73
C ASN A 107 12.06 -1.07 -7.56
N PHE A 108 12.31 0.20 -7.82
CA PHE A 108 13.52 0.60 -8.54
C PHE A 108 14.78 0.19 -7.75
N LEU A 109 14.75 0.38 -6.43
CA LEU A 109 15.91 0.06 -5.58
C LEU A 109 16.21 -1.43 -5.50
N VAL A 110 15.21 -2.29 -5.61
CA VAL A 110 15.44 -3.73 -5.52
C VAL A 110 15.70 -4.37 -6.88
N GLY A 111 15.88 -3.55 -7.91
CA GLY A 111 16.19 -4.08 -9.24
C GLY A 111 15.00 -4.64 -9.98
N GLY A 112 13.79 -4.27 -9.54
CA GLY A 112 12.57 -4.72 -10.20
C GLY A 112 12.12 -3.84 -11.36
N GLU A 113 12.89 -2.81 -11.64
CA GLU A 113 12.55 -1.79 -12.63
C GLU A 113 12.35 -2.36 -14.02
N ALA A 114 13.05 -3.43 -14.35
CA ALA A 114 12.95 -4.00 -15.69
C ALA A 114 11.52 -4.39 -16.02
N GLU A 115 10.80 -4.87 -15.04
CA GLU A 115 9.43 -5.31 -15.24
C GLU A 115 8.48 -4.12 -15.42
N TYR A 116 8.67 -3.07 -14.60
CA TYR A 116 7.79 -1.94 -14.62
C TYR A 116 8.24 -0.88 -15.63
N ASP A 117 9.49 -0.50 -15.59
CA ASP A 117 10.01 0.62 -16.38
C ASP A 117 9.96 0.36 -17.87
N ALA A 118 10.23 -0.88 -18.28
CA ALA A 118 10.15 -1.23 -19.67
C ALA A 118 8.77 -0.93 -20.25
N LYS A 119 7.74 -0.97 -19.42
CA LYS A 119 6.37 -0.74 -19.85
C LYS A 119 5.92 0.69 -19.66
N CYS A 120 6.39 1.33 -18.61
CA CYS A 120 5.86 2.63 -18.22
C CYS A 120 6.75 3.79 -18.63
N GLU A 121 8.05 3.62 -18.56
CA GLU A 121 8.98 4.68 -18.93
C GLU A 121 9.05 4.85 -20.43
N ASN A 122 8.76 3.82 -21.16
CA ASN A 122 8.77 3.87 -22.63
C ASN A 122 7.41 4.22 -23.21
N ALA A 123 6.44 4.41 -22.37
CA ALA A 123 5.08 4.73 -22.82
C ALA A 123 4.96 6.20 -23.19
#